data_92576348349d463983c011ffc6ae4c12
#
_entry.id   92576348349d463983c011ffc6ae4c12
#
_cell.length_a   1.000
_cell.length_b   1.000
_cell.length_c   1.000
_cell.angle_alpha   90.00
_cell.angle_beta   90.00
_cell.angle_gamma   90.00
#
_symmetry.space_group_name_H-M   'P 1'
#
loop_
_entity.id
_entity.type
_entity.pdbx_description
1 polymer ?
#
loop_
_entity_poly.entity_id
_entity_poly.type
_entity_poly.pdbx_seq_one_letter_code
_entity_poly.pdbx_strand_id
1 'polypeptide(L)'
;MIPVKPAPEPSTFNKKVREPGRDFLKNLGITKQGDVADNIPWDKARFWAKCSKELDSAYNYICCHVGMRINNSSNRFESHSVEHFIPKSINPWLAYEWDNYRLACRKANSDRDKKPVIDPFLVGPDDFRLDLFTQKLFPNPILSKQKQQEVKDTIDNIDLNCDYWVKNRQNYYCEYLKMESEEEGRKYLQKNAPILLAELLRPSQKTTVVEDV
;
A
#
# COMPACT_ATOMS: atom_id res chain seq x y z
N MET A 1 -2.63 5.30 5.36
CA MET A 1 -2.24 5.24 3.92
C MET A 1 -1.98 6.64 3.40
N ILE A 2 -1.26 6.76 2.30
CA ILE A 2 -1.03 8.02 1.56
C ILE A 2 -1.46 7.80 0.10
N PRO A 3 -1.80 8.85 -0.64
CA PRO A 3 -2.09 8.74 -2.07
C PRO A 3 -0.91 8.14 -2.84
N VAL A 4 -1.21 7.18 -3.70
CA VAL A 4 -0.22 6.56 -4.59
C VAL A 4 -0.65 6.81 -6.03
N LYS A 5 0.23 7.40 -6.84
CA LYS A 5 -0.04 7.58 -8.27
C LYS A 5 0.34 6.30 -9.03
N PRO A 6 -0.54 5.79 -9.92
CA PRO A 6 -0.18 4.68 -10.78
C PRO A 6 1.09 4.98 -11.58
N ALA A 7 2.03 4.05 -11.58
CA ALA A 7 3.23 4.14 -12.39
C ALA A 7 2.99 3.52 -13.77
N PRO A 8 3.64 4.02 -14.84
CA PRO A 8 3.51 3.44 -16.16
C PRO A 8 4.04 2.01 -16.20
N GLU A 9 3.41 1.18 -17.02
CA GLU A 9 3.84 -0.20 -17.23
C GLU A 9 5.27 -0.24 -17.79
N PRO A 10 6.18 -1.04 -17.21
CA PRO A 10 7.51 -1.22 -17.74
C PRO A 10 7.51 -1.84 -19.15
N SER A 11 8.35 -1.38 -20.05
CA SER A 11 8.43 -1.89 -21.44
C SER A 11 8.70 -3.40 -21.53
N THR A 12 9.32 -3.97 -20.50
CA THR A 12 9.62 -5.41 -20.42
C THR A 12 8.49 -6.24 -19.85
N PHE A 13 7.44 -5.60 -19.30
CA PHE A 13 6.36 -6.28 -18.56
C PHE A 13 5.60 -7.28 -19.44
N ASN A 14 5.21 -6.86 -20.63
CA ASN A 14 4.45 -7.71 -21.53
C ASN A 14 5.18 -9.04 -21.79
N LYS A 15 6.46 -8.97 -22.18
CA LYS A 15 7.28 -10.16 -22.49
C LYS A 15 7.59 -11.00 -21.25
N LYS A 16 7.86 -10.37 -20.10
CA LYS A 16 8.28 -11.10 -18.89
C LYS A 16 7.11 -11.69 -18.10
N VAL A 17 5.94 -11.04 -18.13
CA VAL A 17 4.83 -11.33 -17.22
C VAL A 17 3.55 -11.63 -17.96
N ARG A 18 3.05 -10.70 -18.81
CA ARG A 18 1.73 -10.84 -19.43
C ARG A 18 1.63 -11.97 -20.40
N GLU A 19 2.51 -12.04 -21.40
CA GLU A 19 2.49 -13.12 -22.41
C GLU A 19 2.58 -14.51 -21.77
N PRO A 20 3.61 -14.85 -20.97
CA PRO A 20 3.70 -16.19 -20.37
C PRO A 20 2.55 -16.45 -19.38
N GLY A 21 2.06 -15.42 -18.71
CA GLY A 21 0.89 -15.52 -17.83
C GLY A 21 -0.41 -15.83 -18.59
N ARG A 22 -0.61 -15.17 -19.71
CA ARG A 22 -1.76 -15.40 -20.59
C ARG A 22 -1.74 -16.81 -21.20
N ASP A 23 -0.57 -17.27 -21.63
CA ASP A 23 -0.42 -18.62 -22.18
C ASP A 23 -0.69 -19.70 -21.10
N PHE A 24 -0.21 -19.46 -19.89
CA PHE A 24 -0.57 -20.34 -18.75
C PHE A 24 -2.09 -20.38 -18.50
N LEU A 25 -2.77 -19.22 -18.49
CA LEU A 25 -4.21 -19.14 -18.29
C LEU A 25 -5.00 -19.82 -19.43
N LYS A 26 -4.59 -19.61 -20.68
CA LYS A 26 -5.22 -20.27 -21.86
C LYS A 26 -5.16 -21.80 -21.76
N ASN A 27 -4.05 -22.36 -21.28
CA ASN A 27 -3.92 -23.80 -21.07
C ASN A 27 -4.87 -24.35 -20.01
N LEU A 28 -5.44 -23.47 -19.17
CA LEU A 28 -6.48 -23.80 -18.18
C LEU A 28 -7.90 -23.43 -18.65
N GLY A 29 -8.06 -23.04 -19.92
CA GLY A 29 -9.35 -22.63 -20.48
C GLY A 29 -9.79 -21.21 -20.14
N ILE A 30 -8.91 -20.42 -19.51
CA ILE A 30 -9.16 -19.01 -19.18
C ILE A 30 -8.63 -18.13 -20.33
N THR A 31 -9.54 -17.65 -21.16
CA THR A 31 -9.20 -16.95 -22.42
C THR A 31 -9.53 -15.47 -22.42
N LYS A 32 -10.38 -15.03 -21.47
CA LYS A 32 -10.84 -13.63 -21.34
C LYS A 32 -11.14 -13.30 -19.88
N GLN A 33 -11.35 -12.03 -19.63
CA GLN A 33 -11.81 -11.54 -18.32
C GLN A 33 -13.21 -12.12 -18.01
N GLY A 34 -13.38 -12.61 -16.80
CA GLY A 34 -14.60 -13.26 -16.33
C GLY A 34 -14.57 -14.78 -16.42
N ASP A 35 -13.64 -15.37 -17.19
CA ASP A 35 -13.42 -16.81 -17.14
C ASP A 35 -12.81 -17.17 -15.77
N VAL A 36 -13.24 -18.32 -15.25
CA VAL A 36 -12.76 -18.88 -13.96
C VAL A 36 -12.35 -20.33 -14.15
N ALA A 37 -11.46 -20.81 -13.30
CA ALA A 37 -11.13 -22.21 -13.21
C ALA A 37 -10.85 -22.57 -11.74
N ASP A 38 -11.18 -23.78 -11.37
CA ASP A 38 -10.88 -24.30 -10.04
C ASP A 38 -9.41 -24.72 -9.92
N ASN A 39 -8.86 -24.57 -8.70
CA ASN A 39 -7.55 -25.11 -8.34
C ASN A 39 -6.38 -24.69 -9.26
N ILE A 40 -6.35 -23.41 -9.64
CA ILE A 40 -5.25 -22.86 -10.46
C ILE A 40 -3.91 -23.01 -9.71
N PRO A 41 -2.90 -23.71 -10.27
CA PRO A 41 -1.61 -23.95 -9.61
C PRO A 41 -0.70 -22.70 -9.70
N TRP A 42 -1.00 -21.66 -8.92
CA TRP A 42 -0.31 -20.39 -8.91
C TRP A 42 1.17 -20.47 -8.54
N ASP A 43 1.58 -21.49 -7.80
CA ASP A 43 2.97 -21.77 -7.45
C ASP A 43 3.86 -21.99 -8.67
N LYS A 44 3.30 -22.58 -9.74
CA LYS A 44 3.98 -22.85 -11.01
C LYS A 44 4.00 -21.67 -11.98
N ALA A 45 3.24 -20.61 -11.70
CA ALA A 45 3.00 -19.51 -12.64
C ALA A 45 3.20 -18.13 -12.02
N ARG A 46 4.20 -17.99 -11.15
CA ARG A 46 4.53 -16.73 -10.46
C ARG A 46 5.27 -15.73 -11.35
N PHE A 47 4.78 -15.53 -12.60
CA PHE A 47 5.44 -14.62 -13.55
C PHE A 47 5.49 -13.18 -13.05
N TRP A 48 4.53 -12.73 -12.22
CA TRP A 48 4.55 -11.42 -11.56
C TRP A 48 5.82 -11.18 -10.72
N ALA A 49 6.49 -12.21 -10.23
CA ALA A 49 7.73 -12.04 -9.50
C ALA A 49 8.88 -11.51 -10.37
N LYS A 50 8.77 -11.65 -11.69
CA LYS A 50 9.80 -11.19 -12.64
C LYS A 50 9.80 -9.65 -12.82
N CYS A 51 8.77 -8.95 -12.37
CA CYS A 51 8.73 -7.47 -12.38
C CYS A 51 8.85 -6.84 -10.98
N SER A 52 9.25 -7.61 -9.97
CA SER A 52 9.35 -7.12 -8.59
C SER A 52 10.29 -5.93 -8.44
N LYS A 53 11.43 -5.94 -9.13
CA LYS A 53 12.40 -4.84 -9.08
C LYS A 53 11.87 -3.58 -9.75
N GLU A 54 11.17 -3.74 -10.86
CA GLU A 54 10.51 -2.65 -11.56
C GLU A 54 9.41 -2.03 -10.67
N LEU A 55 8.64 -2.86 -9.97
CA LEU A 55 7.61 -2.40 -9.04
C LEU A 55 8.23 -1.66 -7.84
N ASP A 56 9.29 -2.21 -7.24
CA ASP A 56 10.04 -1.56 -6.16
C ASP A 56 10.52 -0.16 -6.57
N SER A 57 11.13 -0.05 -7.75
CA SER A 57 11.67 1.22 -8.26
C SER A 57 10.56 2.22 -8.59
N ALA A 58 9.45 1.75 -9.19
CA ALA A 58 8.32 2.58 -9.57
C ALA A 58 7.66 3.27 -8.37
N TYR A 59 7.69 2.64 -7.20
CA TYR A 59 7.08 3.15 -5.98
C TYR A 59 8.12 3.50 -4.89
N ASN A 60 9.38 3.72 -5.25
CA ASN A 60 10.46 4.14 -4.34
C ASN A 60 10.61 3.23 -3.11
N TYR A 61 10.28 1.95 -3.25
CA TYR A 61 10.28 0.98 -2.14
C TYR A 61 9.28 1.31 -1.02
N ILE A 62 8.28 2.14 -1.25
CA ILE A 62 7.27 2.48 -0.24
C ILE A 62 6.07 1.54 -0.36
N CYS A 63 5.72 0.88 0.72
CA CYS A 63 4.51 0.07 0.79
C CYS A 63 3.27 0.95 0.64
N CYS A 64 2.40 0.63 -0.31
CA CYS A 64 1.20 1.40 -0.60
C CYS A 64 0.20 1.46 0.57
N HIS A 65 0.17 0.45 1.42
CA HIS A 65 -0.75 0.38 2.55
C HIS A 65 -0.23 1.11 3.79
N VAL A 66 1.04 0.88 4.16
CA VAL A 66 1.56 1.42 5.41
C VAL A 66 2.22 2.78 5.24
N GLY A 67 2.54 3.19 4.01
CA GLY A 67 3.19 4.48 3.73
C GLY A 67 4.60 4.58 4.32
N MET A 68 5.29 3.44 4.46
CA MET A 68 6.66 3.34 4.97
C MET A 68 7.50 2.48 4.04
N ARG A 69 8.82 2.67 4.12
CA ARG A 69 9.79 1.95 3.30
C ARG A 69 9.78 0.46 3.62
N ILE A 70 9.80 -0.34 2.56
CA ILE A 70 10.03 -1.77 2.62
C ILE A 70 11.53 -1.99 2.75
N ASN A 71 11.95 -2.48 3.90
CA ASN A 71 13.32 -2.90 4.11
C ASN A 71 13.39 -4.38 3.71
N ASN A 72 14.16 -4.69 2.66
CA ASN A 72 14.43 -6.08 2.28
C ASN A 72 15.37 -6.72 3.30
N SER A 73 15.03 -6.60 4.58
CA SER A 73 15.72 -7.21 5.68
C SER A 73 15.43 -8.72 5.75
N SER A 74 16.17 -9.44 6.55
CA SER A 74 15.88 -10.84 6.90
C SER A 74 14.51 -11.01 7.60
N ASN A 75 13.89 -9.91 8.01
CA ASN A 75 12.54 -9.91 8.55
C ASN A 75 11.52 -10.20 7.45
N ARG A 76 10.95 -11.39 7.49
CA ARG A 76 9.94 -11.87 6.54
C ARG A 76 8.74 -10.91 6.40
N PHE A 77 8.37 -10.20 7.46
CA PHE A 77 7.22 -9.28 7.45
C PHE A 77 7.47 -8.01 6.63
N GLU A 78 8.73 -7.57 6.56
CA GLU A 78 9.15 -6.36 5.86
C GLU A 78 9.53 -6.58 4.40
N SER A 79 9.63 -7.83 3.95
CA SER A 79 9.99 -8.10 2.57
C SER A 79 8.90 -7.65 1.61
N HIS A 80 9.30 -7.24 0.41
CA HIS A 80 8.38 -6.81 -0.62
C HIS A 80 7.44 -7.94 -1.08
N SER A 81 6.28 -7.55 -1.60
CA SER A 81 5.30 -8.43 -2.20
C SER A 81 4.61 -7.71 -3.35
N VAL A 82 4.41 -8.40 -4.46
CA VAL A 82 3.47 -7.98 -5.49
C VAL A 82 2.08 -8.36 -5.00
N GLU A 83 1.29 -7.36 -4.64
CA GLU A 83 -0.11 -7.55 -4.30
C GLU A 83 -0.96 -7.48 -5.56
N HIS A 84 -1.85 -8.44 -5.72
CA HIS A 84 -2.93 -8.39 -6.70
C HIS A 84 -4.13 -7.69 -6.05
N PHE A 85 -4.36 -6.42 -6.40
CA PHE A 85 -5.42 -5.62 -5.76
C PHE A 85 -6.78 -6.29 -5.92
N ILE A 86 -7.14 -6.69 -7.13
CA ILE A 86 -8.22 -7.65 -7.36
C ILE A 86 -7.59 -9.04 -7.22
N PRO A 87 -7.98 -9.82 -6.19
CA PRO A 87 -7.38 -11.13 -5.94
C PRO A 87 -7.47 -12.05 -7.16
N LYS A 88 -6.36 -12.71 -7.49
CA LYS A 88 -6.29 -13.66 -8.61
C LYS A 88 -7.24 -14.85 -8.49
N SER A 89 -7.72 -15.14 -7.28
CA SER A 89 -8.78 -16.13 -7.03
C SER A 89 -10.17 -15.63 -7.39
N ILE A 90 -10.38 -14.30 -7.46
CA ILE A 90 -11.64 -13.66 -7.88
C ILE A 90 -11.62 -13.42 -9.39
N ASN A 91 -10.52 -12.91 -9.91
CA ASN A 91 -10.34 -12.67 -11.33
C ASN A 91 -8.95 -13.12 -11.79
N PRO A 92 -8.82 -14.38 -12.24
CA PRO A 92 -7.54 -14.92 -12.69
C PRO A 92 -6.92 -14.16 -13.86
N TRP A 93 -7.76 -13.59 -14.74
CA TRP A 93 -7.29 -12.82 -15.89
C TRP A 93 -6.45 -11.62 -15.48
N LEU A 94 -6.76 -10.96 -14.37
CA LEU A 94 -6.04 -9.80 -13.86
C LEU A 94 -4.74 -10.18 -13.10
N ALA A 95 -4.44 -11.46 -12.96
CA ALA A 95 -3.22 -11.90 -12.28
C ALA A 95 -1.93 -11.45 -12.99
N TYR A 96 -2.00 -11.08 -14.26
CA TYR A 96 -0.85 -10.67 -15.07
C TYR A 96 -1.04 -9.30 -15.72
N GLU A 97 -1.77 -8.41 -15.03
CA GLU A 97 -1.96 -7.02 -15.42
C GLU A 97 -1.25 -6.07 -14.47
N TRP A 98 -0.45 -5.16 -15.02
CA TRP A 98 0.32 -4.17 -14.27
C TRP A 98 -0.57 -3.27 -13.41
N ASP A 99 -1.70 -2.82 -13.97
CA ASP A 99 -2.64 -1.94 -13.28
C ASP A 99 -3.30 -2.61 -12.06
N ASN A 100 -3.26 -3.94 -11.98
CA ASN A 100 -3.73 -4.70 -10.83
C ASN A 100 -2.66 -4.90 -9.75
N TYR A 101 -1.43 -4.43 -9.97
CA TYR A 101 -0.35 -4.62 -8.99
C TYR A 101 -0.22 -3.43 -8.05
N ARG A 102 0.02 -3.74 -6.78
CA ARG A 102 0.38 -2.79 -5.74
C ARG A 102 1.68 -3.25 -5.08
N LEU A 103 2.58 -2.30 -4.82
CA LEU A 103 3.77 -2.61 -4.02
C LEU A 103 3.37 -2.66 -2.54
N ALA A 104 3.42 -3.82 -1.95
CA ALA A 104 3.10 -4.02 -0.54
C ALA A 104 4.23 -4.74 0.20
N CYS A 105 4.37 -4.50 1.50
CA CYS A 105 5.13 -5.39 2.34
C CYS A 105 4.32 -6.68 2.60
N ARG A 106 5.02 -7.78 2.82
CA ARG A 106 4.39 -9.10 2.95
C ARG A 106 3.38 -9.17 4.08
N LYS A 107 3.66 -8.52 5.23
CA LYS A 107 2.71 -8.49 6.34
C LYS A 107 1.40 -7.83 5.92
N ALA A 108 1.42 -6.60 5.40
CA ALA A 108 0.21 -5.89 5.01
C ALA A 108 -0.59 -6.64 3.92
N ASN A 109 0.11 -7.23 2.93
CA ASN A 109 -0.53 -8.04 1.89
C ASN A 109 -1.19 -9.32 2.49
N SER A 110 -0.52 -9.95 3.46
CA SER A 110 -1.07 -11.14 4.14
C SER A 110 -2.26 -10.80 5.03
N ASP A 111 -2.19 -9.70 5.79
CA ASP A 111 -3.27 -9.26 6.69
C ASP A 111 -4.51 -8.84 5.91
N ARG A 112 -4.30 -8.21 4.74
CA ARG A 112 -5.39 -7.87 3.83
C ARG A 112 -6.08 -9.10 3.26
N ASP A 113 -5.31 -10.07 2.77
CA ASP A 113 -5.82 -11.25 2.05
C ASP A 113 -6.85 -10.83 0.96
N LYS A 114 -8.14 -11.16 1.17
CA LYS A 114 -9.26 -10.80 0.27
C LYS A 114 -10.20 -9.74 0.87
N LYS A 115 -9.85 -9.20 2.03
CA LYS A 115 -10.68 -8.22 2.71
C LYS A 115 -10.81 -6.94 1.88
N PRO A 116 -11.97 -6.29 1.87
CA PRO A 116 -12.16 -5.04 1.16
C PRO A 116 -11.33 -3.92 1.80
N VAL A 117 -10.67 -3.15 0.95
CA VAL A 117 -9.87 -1.98 1.36
C VAL A 117 -10.00 -0.90 0.30
N ILE A 118 -9.76 0.34 0.66
CA ILE A 118 -9.65 1.42 -0.33
C ILE A 118 -8.42 1.14 -1.21
N ASP A 119 -8.61 1.22 -2.53
CA ASP A 119 -7.48 1.11 -3.46
C ASP A 119 -6.48 2.23 -3.18
N PRO A 120 -5.19 1.91 -2.93
CA PRO A 120 -4.15 2.92 -2.72
C PRO A 120 -4.07 3.97 -3.83
N PHE A 121 -4.47 3.64 -5.06
CA PHE A 121 -4.53 4.58 -6.18
C PHE A 121 -5.72 5.55 -6.12
N LEU A 122 -6.72 5.26 -5.28
CA LEU A 122 -7.91 6.08 -5.07
C LEU A 122 -7.94 6.78 -3.71
N VAL A 123 -6.90 6.60 -2.90
CA VAL A 123 -6.77 7.29 -1.61
C VAL A 123 -6.60 8.79 -1.84
N GLY A 124 -7.46 9.58 -1.21
CA GLY A 124 -7.34 11.03 -1.17
C GLY A 124 -6.25 11.50 -0.17
N PRO A 125 -5.69 12.70 -0.37
CA PRO A 125 -4.64 13.23 0.52
C PRO A 125 -5.11 13.43 1.96
N ASP A 126 -6.43 13.56 2.16
CA ASP A 126 -7.06 13.82 3.45
C ASP A 126 -7.89 12.65 3.99
N ASP A 127 -7.84 11.48 3.38
CA ASP A 127 -8.62 10.33 3.83
C ASP A 127 -8.15 9.82 5.21
N PHE A 128 -6.84 9.64 5.35
CA PHE A 128 -6.22 9.11 6.57
C PHE A 128 -5.51 10.20 7.35
N ARG A 129 -5.69 10.20 8.65
CA ARG A 129 -4.94 11.03 9.59
C ARG A 129 -4.06 10.14 10.46
N LEU A 130 -3.00 10.71 10.99
CA LEU A 130 -2.08 10.04 11.91
C LEU A 130 -1.93 10.87 13.19
N ASP A 131 -2.24 10.29 14.31
CA ASP A 131 -1.91 10.87 15.61
C ASP A 131 -0.41 10.70 15.88
N LEU A 132 0.31 11.80 15.91
CA LEU A 132 1.78 11.79 16.10
C LEU A 132 2.21 11.38 17.51
N PHE A 133 1.30 11.42 18.50
CA PHE A 133 1.60 10.97 19.86
C PHE A 133 1.41 9.48 20.01
N THR A 134 0.26 8.95 19.60
CA THR A 134 -0.05 7.52 19.68
C THR A 134 0.47 6.71 18.51
N GLN A 135 0.85 7.38 17.42
CA GLN A 135 1.25 6.77 16.15
C GLN A 135 0.15 5.89 15.52
N LYS A 136 -1.11 6.15 15.85
CA LYS A 136 -2.27 5.44 15.30
C LYS A 136 -2.91 6.23 14.16
N LEU A 137 -3.34 5.49 13.16
CA LEU A 137 -4.13 6.00 12.04
C LEU A 137 -5.60 6.08 12.41
N PHE A 138 -6.29 7.07 11.87
CA PHE A 138 -7.74 7.23 12.04
C PHE A 138 -8.33 7.94 10.80
N PRO A 139 -9.65 7.80 10.57
CA PRO A 139 -10.33 8.54 9.51
C PRO A 139 -10.31 10.05 9.79
N ASN A 140 -10.11 10.86 8.74
CA ASN A 140 -10.22 12.30 8.91
C ASN A 140 -11.67 12.68 9.30
N PRO A 141 -11.88 13.41 10.41
CA PRO A 141 -13.23 13.74 10.90
C PRO A 141 -14.08 14.61 9.95
N ILE A 142 -13.44 15.32 9.01
CA ILE A 142 -14.15 16.17 8.03
C ILE A 142 -14.81 15.39 6.89
N LEU A 143 -14.48 14.11 6.73
CA LEU A 143 -15.07 13.25 5.71
C LEU A 143 -16.53 12.93 6.01
N SER A 144 -17.27 12.56 4.97
CA SER A 144 -18.60 12.00 5.15
C SER A 144 -18.57 10.76 6.03
N LYS A 145 -19.67 10.46 6.76
CA LYS A 145 -19.76 9.27 7.61
C LYS A 145 -19.46 7.97 6.86
N GLN A 146 -19.94 7.86 5.62
CA GLN A 146 -19.64 6.72 4.75
C GLN A 146 -18.15 6.60 4.50
N LYS A 147 -17.47 7.68 4.11
CA LYS A 147 -16.03 7.67 3.83
C LYS A 147 -15.20 7.40 5.08
N GLN A 148 -15.60 7.94 6.24
CA GLN A 148 -14.98 7.62 7.52
C GLN A 148 -15.05 6.12 7.81
N GLN A 149 -16.19 5.48 7.52
CA GLN A 149 -16.35 4.05 7.73
C GLN A 149 -15.44 3.23 6.78
N GLU A 150 -15.38 3.60 5.48
CA GLU A 150 -14.48 2.95 4.51
C GLU A 150 -13.00 3.02 4.93
N VAL A 151 -12.58 4.19 5.45
CA VAL A 151 -11.22 4.38 5.97
C VAL A 151 -10.99 3.53 7.22
N LYS A 152 -11.95 3.52 8.14
CA LYS A 152 -11.89 2.70 9.35
C LYS A 152 -11.80 1.23 9.01
N ASP A 153 -12.66 0.74 8.13
CA ASP A 153 -12.64 -0.67 7.69
C ASP A 153 -11.30 -1.03 7.02
N THR A 154 -10.72 -0.11 6.26
CA THR A 154 -9.39 -0.30 5.67
C THR A 154 -8.31 -0.43 6.74
N ILE A 155 -8.32 0.42 7.77
CA ILE A 155 -7.38 0.36 8.90
C ILE A 155 -7.49 -0.98 9.61
N ASP A 156 -8.72 -1.40 9.92
CA ASP A 156 -8.99 -2.62 10.66
C ASP A 156 -8.68 -3.89 9.83
N ASN A 157 -9.03 -3.89 8.54
CA ASN A 157 -8.84 -5.03 7.65
C ASN A 157 -7.37 -5.37 7.38
N ILE A 158 -6.48 -4.37 7.38
CA ILE A 158 -5.03 -4.54 7.18
C ILE A 158 -4.29 -4.53 8.53
N ASP A 159 -4.99 -4.30 9.64
CA ASP A 159 -4.42 -4.17 10.98
C ASP A 159 -3.32 -3.07 11.06
N LEU A 160 -3.60 -1.90 10.45
CA LEU A 160 -2.63 -0.80 10.33
C LEU A 160 -2.25 -0.18 11.68
N ASN A 161 -3.00 -0.45 12.73
CA ASN A 161 -2.76 0.04 14.09
C ASN A 161 -2.23 -1.03 15.05
N CYS A 162 -1.81 -2.20 14.55
CA CYS A 162 -1.15 -3.18 15.42
C CYS A 162 0.17 -2.64 15.96
N ASP A 163 0.63 -3.22 17.07
CA ASP A 163 1.85 -2.81 17.77
C ASP A 163 3.07 -2.77 16.84
N TYR A 164 3.14 -3.69 15.88
CA TYR A 164 4.22 -3.74 14.92
C TYR A 164 4.30 -2.46 14.07
N TRP A 165 3.18 -2.01 13.47
CA TRP A 165 3.17 -0.80 12.64
C TRP A 165 3.27 0.48 13.47
N VAL A 166 2.65 0.52 14.64
CA VAL A 166 2.77 1.63 15.59
C VAL A 166 4.24 1.79 15.99
N LYS A 167 4.92 0.71 16.37
CA LYS A 167 6.34 0.75 16.75
C LYS A 167 7.25 1.19 15.62
N ASN A 168 6.98 0.73 14.39
CA ASN A 168 7.77 1.16 13.23
C ASN A 168 7.60 2.67 12.96
N ARG A 169 6.38 3.20 13.01
CA ARG A 169 6.14 4.64 12.90
C ARG A 169 6.85 5.43 14.00
N GLN A 170 6.78 4.95 15.25
CA GLN A 170 7.52 5.55 16.37
C GLN A 170 9.01 5.60 16.10
N ASN A 171 9.61 4.51 15.63
CA ASN A 171 11.04 4.46 15.35
C ASN A 171 11.43 5.52 14.30
N TYR A 172 10.70 5.60 13.17
CA TYR A 172 10.97 6.64 12.16
C TYR A 172 10.77 8.05 12.69
N TYR A 173 9.76 8.26 13.53
CA TYR A 173 9.49 9.57 14.13
C TYR A 173 10.58 9.96 15.13
N CYS A 174 11.04 9.04 15.98
CA CYS A 174 12.15 9.26 16.89
C CYS A 174 13.47 9.57 16.16
N GLU A 175 13.76 8.90 15.04
CA GLU A 175 14.94 9.21 14.24
C GLU A 175 14.82 10.58 13.57
N TYR A 176 13.63 10.94 13.07
CA TYR A 176 13.37 12.29 12.57
C TYR A 176 13.65 13.38 13.60
N LEU A 177 13.23 13.19 14.84
CA LEU A 177 13.44 14.17 15.94
C LEU A 177 14.92 14.37 16.35
N LYS A 178 15.81 13.48 15.92
CA LYS A 178 17.25 13.56 16.16
C LYS A 178 18.01 14.30 15.06
N MET A 179 17.33 14.62 13.94
CA MET A 179 17.96 15.28 12.79
C MET A 179 18.33 16.72 13.15
N GLU A 180 19.49 17.18 12.70
CA GLU A 180 20.04 18.51 13.04
C GLU A 180 19.28 19.65 12.35
N SER A 181 18.67 19.36 11.18
CA SER A 181 17.90 20.35 10.43
C SER A 181 16.54 19.81 9.99
N GLU A 182 15.57 20.71 9.86
CA GLU A 182 14.24 20.38 9.34
C GLU A 182 14.31 19.83 7.91
N GLU A 183 15.23 20.33 7.10
CA GLU A 183 15.41 19.85 5.71
C GLU A 183 15.89 18.40 5.66
N GLU A 184 16.86 18.03 6.48
CA GLU A 184 17.32 16.64 6.60
C GLU A 184 16.21 15.74 7.10
N GLY A 185 15.49 16.18 8.13
CA GLY A 185 14.36 15.44 8.67
C GLY A 185 13.26 15.20 7.62
N ARG A 186 12.93 16.20 6.83
CA ARG A 186 11.95 16.06 5.73
C ARG A 186 12.44 15.08 4.67
N LYS A 187 13.69 15.17 4.22
CA LYS A 187 14.30 14.22 3.26
C LYS A 187 14.30 12.79 3.80
N TYR A 188 14.63 12.64 5.07
CA TYR A 188 14.62 11.34 5.74
C TYR A 188 13.22 10.71 5.75
N LEU A 189 12.20 11.47 6.17
CA LEU A 189 10.82 10.98 6.20
C LEU A 189 10.25 10.75 4.79
N GLN A 190 10.57 11.60 3.83
CA GLN A 190 10.15 11.41 2.44
C GLN A 190 10.66 10.08 1.88
N LYS A 191 11.88 9.70 2.22
CA LYS A 191 12.51 8.45 1.78
C LYS A 191 12.01 7.22 2.54
N ASN A 192 11.72 7.34 3.84
CA ASN A 192 11.53 6.20 4.72
C ASN A 192 10.12 6.04 5.28
N ALA A 193 9.43 7.14 5.54
CA ALA A 193 8.11 7.14 6.15
C ALA A 193 7.26 8.34 5.67
N PRO A 194 6.93 8.41 4.37
CA PRO A 194 6.16 9.52 3.83
C PRO A 194 4.79 9.72 4.48
N ILE A 195 4.24 8.72 5.15
CA ILE A 195 3.03 8.87 5.95
C ILE A 195 3.20 9.82 7.14
N LEU A 196 4.36 9.81 7.78
CA LEU A 196 4.70 10.75 8.85
C LEU A 196 4.91 12.16 8.29
N LEU A 197 5.63 12.26 7.18
CA LEU A 197 5.84 13.54 6.52
C LEU A 197 4.53 14.19 6.08
N ALA A 198 3.62 13.40 5.52
CA ALA A 198 2.31 13.87 5.09
C ALA A 198 1.52 14.50 6.24
N GLU A 199 1.55 13.91 7.44
CA GLU A 199 0.88 14.47 8.61
C GLU A 199 1.59 15.73 9.14
N LEU A 200 2.92 15.73 9.22
CA LEU A 200 3.71 16.88 9.69
C LEU A 200 3.57 18.13 8.80
N LEU A 201 3.38 17.94 7.50
CA LEU A 201 3.21 19.05 6.54
C LEU A 201 1.77 19.57 6.47
N ARG A 202 0.82 18.97 7.17
CA ARG A 202 -0.55 19.47 7.18
C ARG A 202 -0.63 20.83 7.88
N PRO A 203 -1.39 21.78 7.32
CA PRO A 203 -1.69 23.01 8.02
C PRO A 203 -2.36 22.67 9.36
N SER A 204 -1.88 23.30 10.44
CA SER A 204 -2.55 23.21 11.74
C SER A 204 -3.99 23.69 11.55
N GLN A 205 -4.97 22.82 11.74
CA GLN A 205 -6.36 23.26 11.84
C GLN A 205 -6.42 24.16 13.10
N LYS A 206 -6.58 25.46 12.90
CA LYS A 206 -6.93 26.35 13.99
C LYS A 206 -8.23 25.83 14.57
N THR A 207 -8.16 25.25 15.75
CA THR A 207 -9.34 24.93 16.54
C THR A 207 -10.00 26.29 16.79
N THR A 208 -11.09 26.58 16.07
CA THR A 208 -11.97 27.67 16.42
C THR A 208 -12.61 27.23 17.71
N VAL A 209 -12.05 27.63 18.83
CA VAL A 209 -12.74 27.60 20.12
C VAL A 209 -13.90 28.56 19.92
N VAL A 210 -15.10 28.02 19.72
CA VAL A 210 -16.32 28.80 19.86
C VAL A 210 -16.42 29.02 21.36
N GLU A 211 -16.01 30.20 21.81
CA GLU A 211 -16.38 30.68 23.13
C GLU A 211 -17.91 30.91 23.10
N ASP A 212 -18.65 29.98 23.63
CA ASP A 212 -20.03 30.19 23.95
C ASP A 212 -20.10 31.26 25.08
N VAL A 213 -20.56 32.44 24.70
CA VAL A 213 -20.92 33.54 25.59
C VAL A 213 -22.39 33.39 25.99
#